data_1b02763d1c5c0c9870959889570369c4
#
_entry.id   1b02763d1c5c0c9870959889570369c4
#
_cell.length_a   1.000
_cell.length_b   1.000
_cell.length_c   1.000
_cell.angle_alpha   90.00
_cell.angle_beta   90.00
_cell.angle_gamma   90.00
#
_symmetry.space_group_name_H-M   'P 1'
#
loop_
_entity.id
_entity.type
_entity.pdbx_description
1 polymer ?
#
loop_
_entity_poly.entity_id
_entity_poly.type
_entity_poly.pdbx_seq_one_letter_code
_entity_poly.pdbx_strand_id
1 'polypeptide(L)'
;MVKSNIEQTLIFDPITFKGGSKLATVEALRLCRTDKNQFIVATVQPQFWNECKLSHSHTIDVIKLPLVKALAKQHYGILYWINQLCTCVCLLFVLFKYHNVSRAIGASGPGMDMALYITKLFKDIDIIQFVHGPVGNSRSIGYCLTKADKVFHLPSSKPSMAVALATYLTKKISISDCQALVESHFTSSAYHTFVNGLAEEDWPTRAQTGFPICYWAASLLKWKGLDLMVEALAHAAKLKPLAANICYIRPIDTSIPVSNAPVSIPHVNWYQDPQDLDTIRSQSNIFVSTSTNEPFGLSILEALAAGMCVVIPQDGSYWDKRLIHNKNCIKYQPNDPNSLCDALLYAAKDKENFHRCIHNGLEVAQEYKAEQRYLDFVNTIDSNPYLKMAREPNPLKQ
;
A
#
# COMPACT_ATOMS: atom_id res chain seq x y z
N MET A 1 -36.39 -7.78 -19.29
CA MET A 1 -35.29 -7.88 -18.30
C MET A 1 -33.98 -7.63 -19.04
N VAL A 2 -33.37 -6.47 -18.87
CA VAL A 2 -32.04 -6.18 -19.40
C VAL A 2 -31.07 -7.05 -18.56
N LYS A 3 -30.45 -8.06 -19.18
CA LYS A 3 -29.35 -8.79 -18.54
C LYS A 3 -28.29 -7.74 -18.18
N SER A 4 -28.10 -7.46 -16.92
CA SER A 4 -26.96 -6.66 -16.46
C SER A 4 -25.71 -7.39 -16.94
N ASN A 5 -24.97 -6.79 -17.88
CA ASN A 5 -23.68 -7.32 -18.29
C ASN A 5 -22.72 -7.15 -17.11
N ILE A 6 -22.51 -8.23 -16.37
CA ILE A 6 -21.50 -8.26 -15.30
C ILE A 6 -20.14 -8.21 -15.98
N GLU A 7 -19.34 -7.21 -15.63
CA GLU A 7 -17.98 -7.04 -16.13
C GLU A 7 -17.00 -7.91 -15.34
N GLN A 8 -16.18 -8.66 -16.05
CA GLN A 8 -15.15 -9.48 -15.45
C GLN A 8 -13.82 -8.74 -15.46
N THR A 9 -13.24 -8.52 -14.27
CA THR A 9 -11.94 -7.88 -14.10
C THR A 9 -10.96 -8.88 -13.48
N LEU A 10 -9.82 -9.08 -14.13
CA LEU A 10 -8.73 -9.90 -13.60
C LEU A 10 -7.91 -9.09 -12.57
N ILE A 11 -7.72 -9.64 -11.39
CA ILE A 11 -6.77 -9.13 -10.38
C ILE A 11 -5.55 -10.05 -10.39
N PHE A 12 -4.38 -9.50 -10.63
CA PHE A 12 -3.12 -10.26 -10.62
C PHE A 12 -2.34 -9.96 -9.36
N ASP A 13 -2.10 -10.99 -8.56
CA ASP A 13 -1.38 -10.90 -7.28
C ASP A 13 -0.31 -11.98 -7.15
N PRO A 14 0.92 -11.74 -7.62
CA PRO A 14 2.06 -12.66 -7.48
C PRO A 14 2.77 -12.56 -6.13
N ILE A 15 2.29 -11.75 -5.17
CA ILE A 15 2.95 -11.51 -3.88
C ILE A 15 2.61 -12.62 -2.88
N THR A 16 3.64 -13.15 -2.21
CA THR A 16 3.52 -14.29 -1.28
C THR A 16 3.17 -13.91 0.16
N PHE A 17 3.08 -12.61 0.48
CA PHE A 17 2.83 -12.14 1.84
C PHE A 17 1.67 -11.13 1.90
N LYS A 18 1.04 -11.02 3.07
CA LYS A 18 0.03 -10.02 3.37
C LYS A 18 0.74 -8.69 3.69
N GLY A 19 0.51 -7.67 2.86
CA GLY A 19 1.10 -6.33 3.02
C GLY A 19 0.06 -5.23 2.89
N GLY A 20 0.42 -4.00 3.27
CA GLY A 20 -0.46 -2.84 3.22
C GLY A 20 -1.01 -2.53 1.82
N SER A 21 -0.21 -2.75 0.77
CA SER A 21 -0.66 -2.59 -0.62
C SER A 21 -1.81 -3.52 -0.99
N LYS A 22 -1.72 -4.80 -0.58
CA LYS A 22 -2.76 -5.79 -0.83
C LYS A 22 -4.05 -5.43 -0.07
N LEU A 23 -3.94 -4.99 1.18
CA LEU A 23 -5.10 -4.51 1.96
C LEU A 23 -5.73 -3.27 1.31
N ALA A 24 -4.94 -2.28 0.92
CA ALA A 24 -5.43 -1.08 0.26
C ALA A 24 -6.12 -1.37 -1.09
N THR A 25 -5.63 -2.38 -1.83
CA THR A 25 -6.29 -2.84 -3.05
C THR A 25 -7.64 -3.48 -2.76
N VAL A 26 -7.73 -4.34 -1.73
CA VAL A 26 -9.00 -4.93 -1.27
C VAL A 26 -9.99 -3.84 -0.89
N GLU A 27 -9.56 -2.84 -0.11
CA GLU A 27 -10.42 -1.72 0.32
C GLU A 27 -10.96 -0.92 -0.88
N ALA A 28 -10.10 -0.60 -1.86
CA ALA A 28 -10.53 0.10 -3.06
C ALA A 28 -11.55 -0.70 -3.90
N LEU A 29 -11.34 -2.02 -4.04
CA LEU A 29 -12.21 -2.90 -4.81
C LEU A 29 -13.58 -3.14 -4.15
N ARG A 30 -13.63 -3.14 -2.81
CA ARG A 30 -14.89 -3.30 -2.06
C ARG A 30 -15.90 -2.18 -2.30
N LEU A 31 -15.43 -1.01 -2.68
CA LEU A 31 -16.26 0.15 -2.97
C LEU A 31 -16.88 0.09 -4.38
N CYS A 32 -16.44 -0.84 -5.24
CA CYS A 32 -17.01 -1.03 -6.56
C CYS A 32 -18.42 -1.64 -6.47
N ARG A 33 -19.23 -1.41 -7.49
CA ARG A 33 -20.61 -1.90 -7.55
C ARG A 33 -20.66 -3.42 -7.69
N THR A 34 -21.32 -4.09 -6.75
CA THR A 34 -21.46 -5.55 -6.70
C THR A 34 -22.34 -6.13 -7.83
N ASP A 35 -23.31 -5.35 -8.30
CA ASP A 35 -24.24 -5.73 -9.37
C ASP A 35 -23.61 -5.62 -10.77
N LYS A 36 -22.42 -5.01 -10.89
CA LYS A 36 -21.72 -4.79 -12.16
C LYS A 36 -20.40 -5.55 -12.27
N ASN A 37 -19.75 -5.87 -11.17
CA ASN A 37 -18.39 -6.38 -11.17
C ASN A 37 -18.30 -7.81 -10.63
N GLN A 38 -17.59 -8.66 -11.36
CA GLN A 38 -17.06 -9.94 -10.92
C GLN A 38 -15.53 -9.90 -10.98
N PHE A 39 -14.86 -10.33 -9.94
CA PHE A 39 -13.40 -10.34 -9.89
C PHE A 39 -12.85 -11.76 -10.05
N ILE A 40 -11.91 -11.93 -10.97
CA ILE A 40 -11.12 -13.14 -11.14
C ILE A 40 -9.74 -12.87 -10.56
N VAL A 41 -9.36 -13.55 -9.50
CA VAL A 41 -8.11 -13.31 -8.78
C VAL A 41 -7.09 -14.39 -9.12
N ALA A 42 -6.10 -14.06 -9.91
CA ALA A 42 -4.96 -14.95 -10.19
C ALA A 42 -3.84 -14.65 -9.17
N THR A 43 -3.64 -15.52 -8.20
CA THR A 43 -2.76 -15.27 -7.05
C THR A 43 -1.93 -16.48 -6.63
N VAL A 44 -0.77 -16.23 -6.03
CA VAL A 44 0.04 -17.24 -5.34
C VAL A 44 -0.40 -17.46 -3.88
N GLN A 45 -1.32 -16.61 -3.35
CA GLN A 45 -1.83 -16.66 -1.97
C GLN A 45 -3.37 -16.74 -1.95
N PRO A 46 -3.97 -17.85 -2.40
CA PRO A 46 -5.43 -17.97 -2.53
C PRO A 46 -6.16 -17.83 -1.20
N GLN A 47 -5.58 -18.30 -0.10
CA GLN A 47 -6.22 -18.23 1.21
C GLN A 47 -6.56 -16.79 1.61
N PHE A 48 -5.63 -15.83 1.42
CA PHE A 48 -5.87 -14.41 1.70
C PHE A 48 -7.11 -13.88 0.95
N TRP A 49 -7.22 -14.20 -0.35
CA TRP A 49 -8.31 -13.68 -1.18
C TRP A 49 -9.65 -14.36 -0.90
N ASN A 50 -9.64 -15.63 -0.48
CA ASN A 50 -10.87 -16.34 -0.07
C ASN A 50 -11.41 -15.84 1.27
N GLU A 51 -10.54 -15.35 2.16
CA GLU A 51 -10.89 -14.91 3.52
C GLU A 51 -10.97 -13.39 3.67
N CYS A 52 -10.58 -12.61 2.65
CA CYS A 52 -10.58 -11.15 2.73
C CYS A 52 -12.00 -10.58 2.62
N LYS A 53 -12.18 -9.35 3.07
CA LYS A 53 -13.49 -8.66 3.08
C LYS A 53 -14.14 -8.56 1.70
N LEU A 54 -13.35 -8.50 0.62
CA LEU A 54 -13.88 -8.46 -0.75
C LEU A 54 -14.68 -9.73 -1.09
N SER A 55 -14.26 -10.91 -0.61
CA SER A 55 -14.98 -12.17 -0.85
C SER A 55 -16.33 -12.26 -0.15
N HIS A 56 -16.56 -11.43 0.87
CA HIS A 56 -17.84 -11.35 1.56
C HIS A 56 -18.84 -10.41 0.89
N SER A 57 -18.35 -9.46 0.10
CA SER A 57 -19.20 -8.45 -0.54
C SER A 57 -19.38 -8.64 -2.05
N HIS A 58 -18.42 -9.27 -2.72
CA HIS A 58 -18.41 -9.41 -4.19
C HIS A 58 -18.28 -10.86 -4.62
N THR A 59 -18.75 -11.15 -5.84
CA THR A 59 -18.46 -12.42 -6.50
C THR A 59 -17.00 -12.46 -6.93
N ILE A 60 -16.21 -13.36 -6.34
CA ILE A 60 -14.81 -13.54 -6.69
C ILE A 60 -14.54 -15.00 -7.06
N ASP A 61 -13.73 -15.21 -8.10
CA ASP A 61 -13.20 -16.50 -8.48
C ASP A 61 -11.67 -16.51 -8.26
N VAL A 62 -11.20 -17.28 -7.27
CA VAL A 62 -9.78 -17.31 -6.90
C VAL A 62 -9.06 -18.45 -7.60
N ILE A 63 -8.04 -18.14 -8.38
CA ILE A 63 -7.23 -19.07 -9.14
C ILE A 63 -5.82 -19.08 -8.58
N LYS A 64 -5.38 -20.24 -8.11
CA LYS A 64 -4.02 -20.42 -7.61
C LYS A 64 -3.02 -20.45 -8.76
N LEU A 65 -2.07 -19.51 -8.73
CA LEU A 65 -0.90 -19.54 -9.60
C LEU A 65 0.18 -20.49 -9.04
N PRO A 66 0.92 -21.18 -9.91
CA PRO A 66 2.06 -21.98 -9.46
C PRO A 66 3.16 -21.07 -8.89
N LEU A 67 3.70 -21.41 -7.74
CA LEU A 67 4.81 -20.72 -7.12
C LEU A 67 6.06 -21.57 -7.17
N VAL A 68 7.03 -21.17 -8.00
CA VAL A 68 8.37 -21.73 -7.99
C VAL A 68 9.25 -20.83 -7.12
N LYS A 69 9.47 -21.21 -5.85
CA LYS A 69 10.16 -20.39 -4.85
C LYS A 69 11.51 -19.85 -5.33
N ALA A 70 12.28 -20.65 -6.10
CA ALA A 70 13.58 -20.23 -6.62
C ALA A 70 13.47 -19.08 -7.65
N LEU A 71 12.40 -19.06 -8.45
CA LEU A 71 12.14 -18.03 -9.46
C LEU A 71 11.47 -16.79 -8.84
N ALA A 72 10.59 -16.98 -7.88
CA ALA A 72 9.83 -15.89 -7.24
C ALA A 72 10.71 -14.90 -6.47
N LYS A 73 11.90 -15.32 -6.02
CA LYS A 73 12.89 -14.48 -5.33
C LYS A 73 13.74 -13.61 -6.27
N GLN A 74 13.62 -13.83 -7.58
CA GLN A 74 14.44 -13.12 -8.57
C GLN A 74 13.71 -11.87 -9.09
N HIS A 75 14.36 -10.72 -8.96
CA HIS A 75 13.82 -9.42 -9.39
C HIS A 75 14.49 -8.89 -10.66
N TYR A 76 15.50 -9.60 -11.20
CA TYR A 76 16.25 -9.26 -12.42
C TYR A 76 16.93 -10.51 -13.02
N GLY A 77 17.47 -10.35 -14.21
CA GLY A 77 18.22 -11.41 -14.90
C GLY A 77 17.32 -12.44 -15.58
N ILE A 78 17.94 -13.53 -16.08
CA ILE A 78 17.27 -14.54 -16.92
C ILE A 78 16.17 -15.26 -16.15
N LEU A 79 16.40 -15.61 -14.88
CA LEU A 79 15.42 -16.33 -14.06
C LEU A 79 14.17 -15.49 -13.80
N TYR A 80 14.31 -14.17 -13.64
CA TYR A 80 13.17 -13.25 -13.59
C TYR A 80 12.32 -13.35 -14.87
N TRP A 81 12.94 -13.28 -16.06
CA TRP A 81 12.22 -13.35 -17.32
C TRP A 81 11.54 -14.71 -17.54
N ILE A 82 12.21 -15.81 -17.16
CA ILE A 82 11.60 -17.15 -17.18
C ILE A 82 10.34 -17.16 -16.29
N ASN A 83 10.42 -16.61 -15.08
CA ASN A 83 9.26 -16.51 -14.18
C ASN A 83 8.13 -15.71 -14.81
N GLN A 84 8.42 -14.53 -15.40
CA GLN A 84 7.41 -13.69 -16.05
C GLN A 84 6.75 -14.39 -17.25
N LEU A 85 7.51 -15.11 -18.05
CA LEU A 85 6.99 -15.89 -19.19
C LEU A 85 6.11 -17.08 -18.73
N CYS A 86 6.56 -17.84 -17.74
CA CYS A 86 5.75 -18.92 -17.16
C CYS A 86 4.43 -18.38 -16.57
N THR A 87 4.50 -17.26 -15.86
CA THR A 87 3.31 -16.62 -15.30
C THR A 87 2.39 -16.08 -16.41
N CYS A 88 2.96 -15.51 -17.48
CA CYS A 88 2.18 -15.09 -18.65
C CYS A 88 1.41 -16.27 -19.27
N VAL A 89 2.03 -17.42 -19.44
CA VAL A 89 1.34 -18.63 -19.93
C VAL A 89 0.17 -19.00 -19.01
N CYS A 90 0.38 -18.98 -17.70
CA CYS A 90 -0.72 -19.22 -16.74
C CYS A 90 -1.87 -18.21 -16.88
N LEU A 91 -1.54 -16.91 -17.04
CA LEU A 91 -2.53 -15.87 -17.25
C LEU A 91 -3.31 -16.03 -18.55
N LEU A 92 -2.65 -16.46 -19.64
CA LEU A 92 -3.33 -16.77 -20.91
C LEU A 92 -4.33 -17.92 -20.74
N PHE A 93 -4.01 -18.97 -19.97
CA PHE A 93 -4.96 -20.02 -19.64
C PHE A 93 -6.14 -19.50 -18.81
N VAL A 94 -5.91 -18.61 -17.85
CA VAL A 94 -6.97 -17.95 -17.08
C VAL A 94 -7.89 -17.16 -18.02
N LEU A 95 -7.31 -16.34 -18.92
CA LEU A 95 -8.06 -15.52 -19.87
C LEU A 95 -8.75 -16.35 -20.97
N PHE A 96 -8.29 -17.55 -21.24
CA PHE A 96 -8.98 -18.48 -22.11
C PHE A 96 -10.23 -19.06 -21.43
N LYS A 97 -10.12 -19.39 -20.14
CA LYS A 97 -11.27 -19.84 -19.32
C LYS A 97 -12.29 -18.73 -19.10
N TYR A 98 -11.82 -17.50 -18.83
CA TYR A 98 -12.65 -16.31 -18.59
C TYR A 98 -12.55 -15.35 -19.77
N HIS A 99 -13.15 -15.76 -20.90
CA HIS A 99 -12.99 -15.05 -22.19
C HIS A 99 -13.60 -13.63 -22.22
N ASN A 100 -14.49 -13.31 -21.26
CA ASN A 100 -15.13 -11.99 -21.12
C ASN A 100 -14.27 -10.98 -20.33
N VAL A 101 -13.10 -11.38 -19.84
CA VAL A 101 -12.20 -10.44 -19.17
C VAL A 101 -11.62 -9.47 -20.18
N SER A 102 -11.96 -8.19 -20.03
CA SER A 102 -11.45 -7.09 -20.86
C SER A 102 -10.45 -6.20 -20.11
N ARG A 103 -10.34 -6.38 -18.81
CA ARG A 103 -9.55 -5.53 -17.91
C ARG A 103 -8.75 -6.36 -16.91
N ALA A 104 -7.52 -5.90 -16.60
CA ALA A 104 -6.68 -6.48 -15.56
C ALA A 104 -6.12 -5.41 -14.63
N ILE A 105 -6.04 -5.70 -13.34
CA ILE A 105 -5.45 -4.85 -12.31
C ILE A 105 -4.15 -5.51 -11.84
N GLY A 106 -3.03 -4.78 -11.97
CA GLY A 106 -1.76 -5.08 -11.33
C GLY A 106 -1.55 -4.17 -10.14
N ALA A 107 -1.44 -4.71 -8.94
CA ALA A 107 -1.27 -3.95 -7.69
C ALA A 107 -0.01 -4.31 -6.91
N SER A 108 0.87 -5.13 -7.52
CA SER A 108 2.12 -5.62 -6.90
C SER A 108 3.34 -4.78 -7.27
N GLY A 109 3.14 -3.81 -8.15
CA GLY A 109 4.15 -2.94 -8.72
C GLY A 109 4.56 -3.34 -10.14
N PRO A 110 4.86 -2.37 -11.01
CA PRO A 110 4.99 -2.60 -12.46
C PRO A 110 6.06 -3.64 -12.83
N GLY A 111 7.12 -3.79 -12.02
CA GLY A 111 8.13 -4.83 -12.23
C GLY A 111 7.66 -6.24 -11.87
N MET A 112 6.86 -6.37 -10.84
CA MET A 112 6.27 -7.64 -10.44
C MET A 112 5.11 -8.04 -11.35
N ASP A 113 4.38 -7.04 -11.85
CA ASP A 113 3.21 -7.21 -12.72
C ASP A 113 3.58 -7.34 -14.21
N MET A 114 4.86 -7.48 -14.56
CA MET A 114 5.37 -7.58 -15.93
C MET A 114 4.64 -8.66 -16.75
N ALA A 115 4.28 -9.78 -16.15
CA ALA A 115 3.55 -10.86 -16.83
C ALA A 115 2.22 -10.37 -17.44
N LEU A 116 1.50 -9.42 -16.83
CA LEU A 116 0.30 -8.80 -17.43
C LEU A 116 0.63 -8.08 -18.74
N TYR A 117 1.75 -7.34 -18.77
CA TYR A 117 2.16 -6.58 -19.95
C TYR A 117 2.64 -7.47 -21.09
N ILE A 118 3.25 -8.63 -20.76
CA ILE A 118 3.56 -9.66 -21.75
C ILE A 118 2.25 -10.29 -22.28
N THR A 119 1.30 -10.58 -21.37
CA THR A 119 -0.01 -11.14 -21.75
C THR A 119 -0.79 -10.20 -22.67
N LYS A 120 -0.70 -8.88 -22.46
CA LYS A 120 -1.33 -7.84 -23.31
C LYS A 120 -0.85 -7.89 -24.76
N LEU A 121 0.32 -8.47 -25.05
CA LEU A 121 0.80 -8.65 -26.43
C LEU A 121 0.00 -9.72 -27.20
N PHE A 122 -0.66 -10.64 -26.49
CA PHE A 122 -1.39 -11.77 -27.08
C PHE A 122 -2.91 -11.67 -26.90
N LYS A 123 -3.38 -10.88 -25.92
CA LYS A 123 -4.80 -10.69 -25.63
C LYS A 123 -5.06 -9.20 -25.41
N ASP A 124 -6.07 -8.69 -26.09
CA ASP A 124 -6.50 -7.29 -25.91
C ASP A 124 -7.18 -7.13 -24.54
N ILE A 125 -6.44 -6.55 -23.58
CA ILE A 125 -6.87 -6.26 -22.22
C ILE A 125 -6.39 -4.88 -21.79
N ASP A 126 -7.25 -4.12 -21.13
CA ASP A 126 -6.88 -2.87 -20.47
C ASP A 126 -6.14 -3.17 -19.17
N ILE A 127 -4.96 -2.59 -18.97
CA ILE A 127 -4.20 -2.74 -17.72
C ILE A 127 -4.34 -1.49 -16.87
N ILE A 128 -4.87 -1.68 -15.65
CA ILE A 128 -4.87 -0.68 -14.59
C ILE A 128 -3.73 -1.03 -13.64
N GLN A 129 -2.70 -0.17 -13.58
CA GLN A 129 -1.57 -0.34 -12.68
C GLN A 129 -1.79 0.47 -11.41
N PHE A 130 -1.86 -0.21 -10.27
CA PHE A 130 -1.98 0.40 -8.94
C PHE A 130 -0.60 0.39 -8.26
N VAL A 131 -0.07 1.58 -7.94
CA VAL A 131 1.31 1.75 -7.44
C VAL A 131 1.27 2.29 -6.01
N HIS A 132 1.49 1.40 -5.05
CA HIS A 132 1.38 1.66 -3.62
C HIS A 132 2.67 2.16 -2.93
N GLY A 133 3.74 2.36 -3.69
CA GLY A 133 5.02 2.80 -3.13
C GLY A 133 6.08 3.03 -4.21
N PRO A 134 7.28 3.44 -3.82
CA PRO A 134 8.38 3.66 -4.74
C PRO A 134 8.66 2.44 -5.61
N VAL A 135 8.95 2.68 -6.89
CA VAL A 135 9.28 1.63 -7.86
C VAL A 135 10.79 1.59 -8.11
N GLY A 136 11.29 0.43 -8.52
CA GLY A 136 12.70 0.28 -8.90
C GLY A 136 13.02 1.05 -10.18
N ASN A 137 14.31 1.37 -10.38
CA ASN A 137 14.79 1.97 -11.62
C ASN A 137 15.16 0.89 -12.64
N SER A 138 14.28 0.65 -13.61
CA SER A 138 14.57 -0.24 -14.73
C SER A 138 13.75 0.12 -15.96
N ARG A 139 14.27 -0.29 -17.15
CA ARG A 139 13.54 -0.12 -18.42
C ARG A 139 12.24 -0.90 -18.48
N SER A 140 12.20 -2.07 -17.87
CA SER A 140 10.99 -2.88 -17.82
C SER A 140 9.89 -2.20 -17.02
N ILE A 141 10.24 -1.56 -15.91
CA ILE A 141 9.28 -0.77 -15.12
C ILE A 141 8.79 0.45 -15.91
N GLY A 142 9.70 1.21 -16.54
CA GLY A 142 9.31 2.32 -17.41
C GLY A 142 8.43 1.88 -18.58
N TYR A 143 8.72 0.72 -19.20
CA TYR A 143 7.86 0.13 -20.21
C TYR A 143 6.45 -0.15 -19.68
N CYS A 144 6.32 -0.82 -18.54
CA CYS A 144 5.01 -1.08 -17.93
C CYS A 144 4.24 0.22 -17.69
N LEU A 145 4.88 1.22 -17.10
CA LEU A 145 4.28 2.51 -16.85
C LEU A 145 3.78 3.20 -18.13
N THR A 146 4.53 3.12 -19.24
CA THR A 146 4.08 3.69 -20.53
C THR A 146 2.99 2.88 -21.23
N LYS A 147 2.82 1.60 -20.89
CA LYS A 147 1.87 0.68 -21.55
C LYS A 147 0.60 0.42 -20.74
N ALA A 148 0.56 0.85 -19.48
CA ALA A 148 -0.67 0.83 -18.70
C ALA A 148 -1.72 1.77 -19.30
N ASP A 149 -2.97 1.33 -19.34
CA ASP A 149 -4.09 2.16 -19.83
C ASP A 149 -4.50 3.19 -18.76
N LYS A 150 -4.36 2.81 -17.49
CA LYS A 150 -4.51 3.68 -16.32
C LYS A 150 -3.44 3.36 -15.29
N VAL A 151 -2.92 4.41 -14.65
CA VAL A 151 -1.97 4.30 -13.55
C VAL A 151 -2.51 5.07 -12.36
N PHE A 152 -2.76 4.38 -11.27
CA PHE A 152 -3.09 4.99 -9.97
C PHE A 152 -1.87 4.90 -9.07
N HIS A 153 -1.38 6.02 -8.54
CA HIS A 153 -0.14 6.03 -7.77
C HIS A 153 -0.22 6.92 -6.53
N LEU A 154 0.48 6.53 -5.47
CA LEU A 154 0.70 7.40 -4.31
C LEU A 154 1.60 8.59 -4.68
N PRO A 155 1.43 9.76 -4.04
CA PRO A 155 2.32 10.93 -4.26
C PRO A 155 3.80 10.59 -4.05
N SER A 156 4.11 9.75 -3.05
CA SER A 156 5.47 9.28 -2.73
C SER A 156 6.13 8.44 -3.83
N SER A 157 5.33 7.86 -4.74
CA SER A 157 5.84 7.04 -5.84
C SER A 157 6.28 7.86 -7.06
N LYS A 158 5.75 9.09 -7.22
CA LYS A 158 5.99 9.92 -8.40
C LYS A 158 7.48 10.11 -8.74
N PRO A 159 8.39 10.43 -7.80
CA PRO A 159 9.80 10.61 -8.12
C PRO A 159 10.46 9.36 -8.71
N SER A 160 10.23 8.19 -8.10
CA SER A 160 10.80 6.93 -8.59
C SER A 160 10.21 6.48 -9.92
N MET A 161 8.91 6.72 -10.13
CA MET A 161 8.23 6.49 -11.41
C MET A 161 8.81 7.37 -12.52
N ALA A 162 9.07 8.65 -12.23
CA ALA A 162 9.69 9.58 -13.19
C ALA A 162 11.08 9.07 -13.63
N VAL A 163 11.89 8.60 -12.69
CA VAL A 163 13.21 8.01 -12.99
C VAL A 163 13.09 6.75 -13.86
N ALA A 164 12.14 5.86 -13.57
CA ALA A 164 11.92 4.64 -14.36
C ALA A 164 11.41 4.96 -15.77
N LEU A 165 10.48 5.91 -15.91
CA LEU A 165 10.01 6.42 -17.21
C LEU A 165 11.17 7.01 -18.03
N ALA A 166 11.96 7.90 -17.43
CA ALA A 166 13.13 8.49 -18.10
C ALA A 166 14.11 7.41 -18.57
N THR A 167 14.42 6.42 -17.72
CA THR A 167 15.30 5.29 -18.06
C THR A 167 14.82 4.47 -19.27
N TYR A 168 13.51 4.37 -19.47
CA TYR A 168 12.95 3.72 -20.65
C TYR A 168 12.98 4.64 -21.88
N LEU A 169 12.59 5.91 -21.73
CA LEU A 169 12.39 6.85 -22.83
C LEU A 169 13.72 7.37 -23.42
N THR A 170 14.75 7.60 -22.61
CA THR A 170 16.07 8.11 -23.09
C THR A 170 16.76 7.24 -24.14
N LYS A 171 16.34 5.97 -24.29
CA LYS A 171 16.80 5.16 -25.42
C LYS A 171 16.17 5.54 -26.77
N LYS A 172 15.09 6.31 -26.76
CA LYS A 172 14.26 6.55 -27.94
C LYS A 172 14.31 8.01 -28.40
N ILE A 173 14.59 8.94 -27.49
CA ILE A 173 14.52 10.38 -27.71
C ILE A 173 15.64 11.14 -27.00
N SER A 174 15.82 12.42 -27.32
CA SER A 174 16.80 13.30 -26.67
C SER A 174 16.50 13.48 -25.16
N ILE A 175 17.50 13.91 -24.38
CA ILE A 175 17.33 14.11 -22.93
C ILE A 175 16.32 15.24 -22.63
N SER A 176 16.33 16.32 -23.39
CA SER A 176 15.39 17.44 -23.24
C SER A 176 13.94 17.02 -23.48
N ASP A 177 13.71 16.27 -24.57
CA ASP A 177 12.37 15.79 -24.92
C ASP A 177 11.87 14.71 -23.95
N CYS A 178 12.80 13.94 -23.38
CA CYS A 178 12.50 12.92 -22.39
C CYS A 178 11.86 13.53 -21.13
N GLN A 179 12.38 14.63 -20.61
CA GLN A 179 11.84 15.26 -19.41
C GLN A 179 10.43 15.81 -19.64
N ALA A 180 10.20 16.48 -20.76
CA ALA A 180 8.89 16.96 -21.17
C ALA A 180 7.88 15.82 -21.32
N LEU A 181 8.31 14.70 -21.93
CA LEU A 181 7.46 13.52 -22.11
C LEU A 181 7.15 12.82 -20.79
N VAL A 182 8.10 12.73 -19.85
CA VAL A 182 7.84 12.20 -18.50
C VAL A 182 6.78 13.03 -17.79
N GLU A 183 6.88 14.35 -17.81
CA GLU A 183 5.86 15.22 -17.19
C GLU A 183 4.51 15.11 -17.92
N SER A 184 4.48 14.94 -19.23
CA SER A 184 3.23 14.74 -19.99
C SER A 184 2.51 13.45 -19.58
N HIS A 185 3.22 12.39 -19.18
CA HIS A 185 2.57 11.19 -18.62
C HIS A 185 1.82 11.53 -17.34
N PHE A 186 2.43 12.26 -16.39
CA PHE A 186 1.80 12.60 -15.11
C PHE A 186 0.64 13.60 -15.22
N THR A 187 0.58 14.38 -16.29
CA THR A 187 -0.52 15.31 -16.57
C THR A 187 -1.61 14.71 -17.47
N SER A 188 -1.38 13.52 -18.02
CA SER A 188 -2.34 12.85 -18.89
C SER A 188 -3.53 12.29 -18.10
N SER A 189 -4.64 12.07 -18.80
CA SER A 189 -5.84 11.41 -18.24
C SER A 189 -5.64 9.92 -17.91
N ALA A 190 -4.46 9.36 -18.20
CA ALA A 190 -4.11 7.99 -17.84
C ALA A 190 -3.52 7.87 -16.44
N TYR A 191 -2.96 8.96 -15.89
CA TYR A 191 -2.29 8.96 -14.59
C TYR A 191 -3.13 9.68 -13.54
N HIS A 192 -3.39 9.00 -12.42
CA HIS A 192 -4.18 9.50 -11.31
C HIS A 192 -3.39 9.36 -10.01
N THR A 193 -3.33 10.44 -9.25
CA THR A 193 -2.80 10.39 -7.89
C THR A 193 -3.90 10.00 -6.92
N PHE A 194 -3.64 9.04 -6.04
CA PHE A 194 -4.54 8.67 -4.95
C PHE A 194 -3.80 8.67 -3.61
N VAL A 195 -4.53 8.65 -2.54
CA VAL A 195 -4.05 8.32 -1.20
C VAL A 195 -4.97 7.28 -0.60
N ASN A 196 -4.43 6.44 0.29
CA ASN A 196 -5.24 5.42 0.93
C ASN A 196 -6.28 6.06 1.86
N GLY A 197 -7.42 5.40 1.99
CA GLY A 197 -8.51 5.76 2.89
C GLY A 197 -8.91 4.59 3.77
N LEU A 198 -9.75 4.85 4.77
CA LEU A 198 -10.43 3.86 5.60
C LEU A 198 -11.92 3.89 5.27
N ALA A 199 -12.51 2.74 5.00
CA ALA A 199 -13.95 2.60 4.84
C ALA A 199 -14.66 2.88 6.19
N GLU A 200 -15.86 3.41 6.15
CA GLU A 200 -16.61 3.78 7.37
C GLU A 200 -16.83 2.57 8.30
N GLU A 201 -17.09 1.41 7.72
CA GLU A 201 -17.26 0.15 8.46
C GLU A 201 -15.96 -0.40 9.09
N ASP A 202 -14.81 0.08 8.64
CA ASP A 202 -13.47 -0.33 9.11
C ASP A 202 -12.83 0.73 10.02
N TRP A 203 -13.60 1.73 10.40
CA TRP A 203 -13.13 2.75 11.32
C TRP A 203 -12.75 2.12 12.65
N PRO A 204 -11.51 2.31 13.13
CA PRO A 204 -11.02 1.60 14.29
C PRO A 204 -11.75 2.01 15.58
N THR A 205 -11.78 1.10 16.54
CA THR A 205 -12.27 1.36 17.88
C THR A 205 -11.44 2.48 18.53
N ARG A 206 -12.11 3.40 19.21
CA ARG A 206 -11.46 4.53 19.91
C ARG A 206 -10.54 4.04 21.01
N ALA A 207 -9.42 4.74 21.19
CA ALA A 207 -8.52 4.53 22.32
C ALA A 207 -9.23 4.80 23.63
N GLN A 208 -9.21 3.81 24.55
CA GLN A 208 -10.02 3.80 25.78
C GLN A 208 -9.20 3.95 27.05
N THR A 209 -7.86 3.99 26.97
CA THR A 209 -7.01 4.10 28.16
C THR A 209 -6.80 5.53 28.61
N GLY A 210 -6.88 5.76 29.92
CA GLY A 210 -6.51 7.04 30.55
C GLY A 210 -5.01 7.16 30.89
N PHE A 211 -4.24 6.08 30.75
CA PHE A 211 -2.80 6.05 31.05
C PHE A 211 -2.00 6.04 29.76
N PRO A 212 -0.82 6.68 29.70
CA PRO A 212 0.06 6.64 28.54
C PRO A 212 0.53 5.21 28.26
N ILE A 213 0.10 4.63 27.15
CA ILE A 213 0.53 3.32 26.64
C ILE A 213 0.92 3.49 25.17
N CYS A 214 2.18 3.22 24.88
CA CYS A 214 2.70 3.24 23.52
C CYS A 214 2.17 2.05 22.70
N TYR A 215 1.98 2.26 21.40
CA TYR A 215 1.56 1.24 20.47
C TYR A 215 2.43 1.29 19.21
N TRP A 216 3.01 0.17 18.84
CA TRP A 216 3.74 -0.01 17.60
C TRP A 216 3.19 -1.23 16.87
N ALA A 217 2.89 -1.09 15.58
CA ALA A 217 2.33 -2.18 14.78
C ALA A 217 2.89 -2.17 13.36
N ALA A 218 3.71 -3.16 13.01
CA ALA A 218 4.25 -3.35 11.67
C ALA A 218 4.82 -4.76 11.47
N SER A 219 5.29 -5.06 10.24
CA SER A 219 6.16 -6.21 10.00
C SER A 219 7.56 -5.98 10.57
N LEU A 220 8.29 -7.08 10.84
CA LEU A 220 9.67 -7.01 11.37
C LEU A 220 10.72 -6.58 10.33
N LEU A 221 10.33 -6.08 9.17
CA LEU A 221 11.29 -5.56 8.20
C LEU A 221 12.11 -4.42 8.82
N LYS A 222 13.44 -4.44 8.67
CA LYS A 222 14.35 -3.46 9.28
C LYS A 222 13.93 -2.01 9.06
N TRP A 223 13.47 -1.67 7.87
CA TRP A 223 13.05 -0.31 7.53
C TRP A 223 11.77 0.15 8.28
N LYS A 224 11.05 -0.75 8.93
CA LYS A 224 9.93 -0.43 9.84
C LYS A 224 10.42 0.07 11.20
N GLY A 225 11.71 -0.10 11.51
CA GLY A 225 12.39 0.58 12.60
C GLY A 225 12.06 0.07 14.01
N LEU A 226 11.69 -1.21 14.17
CA LEU A 226 11.46 -1.76 15.52
C LEU A 226 12.69 -1.58 16.45
N ASP A 227 13.90 -1.71 15.90
CA ASP A 227 15.12 -1.54 16.69
C ASP A 227 15.19 -0.14 17.34
N LEU A 228 14.82 0.91 16.59
CA LEU A 228 14.74 2.28 17.10
C LEU A 228 13.71 2.42 18.23
N MET A 229 12.54 1.80 18.08
CA MET A 229 11.51 1.77 19.14
C MET A 229 12.03 1.09 20.40
N VAL A 230 12.73 -0.05 20.25
CA VAL A 230 13.32 -0.83 21.35
C VAL A 230 14.37 0.01 22.09
N GLU A 231 15.28 0.68 21.38
CA GLU A 231 16.30 1.55 21.99
C GLU A 231 15.67 2.73 22.72
N ALA A 232 14.67 3.40 22.14
CA ALA A 232 13.98 4.51 22.79
C ALA A 232 13.24 4.09 24.06
N LEU A 233 12.57 2.92 24.06
CA LEU A 233 11.93 2.37 25.25
C LEU A 233 12.95 1.98 26.34
N ALA A 234 14.12 1.43 25.95
CA ALA A 234 15.21 1.12 26.88
C ALA A 234 15.82 2.39 27.51
N HIS A 235 15.91 3.49 26.75
CA HIS A 235 16.31 4.79 27.29
C HIS A 235 15.22 5.35 28.24
N ALA A 236 13.95 5.30 27.86
CA ALA A 236 12.85 5.73 28.73
C ALA A 236 12.80 4.93 30.04
N ALA A 237 13.09 3.63 30.01
CA ALA A 237 13.10 2.78 31.20
C ALA A 237 14.08 3.24 32.29
N LYS A 238 15.16 3.93 31.92
CA LYS A 238 16.13 4.50 32.87
C LYS A 238 15.67 5.82 33.49
N LEU A 239 14.73 6.51 32.86
CA LEU A 239 14.20 7.80 33.32
C LEU A 239 12.80 7.65 33.93
N LYS A 240 11.85 7.21 33.13
CA LYS A 240 10.48 6.90 33.48
C LYS A 240 9.98 5.78 32.58
N PRO A 241 9.81 4.55 33.09
CA PRO A 241 9.34 3.42 32.31
C PRO A 241 7.98 3.73 31.65
N LEU A 242 7.85 3.42 30.37
CA LEU A 242 6.64 3.55 29.58
C LEU A 242 6.06 2.17 29.26
N ALA A 243 4.79 2.00 29.44
CA ALA A 243 4.09 0.81 28.99
C ALA A 243 3.96 0.84 27.46
N ALA A 244 4.13 -0.33 26.81
CA ALA A 244 3.99 -0.43 25.37
C ALA A 244 3.37 -1.77 24.95
N ASN A 245 2.56 -1.72 23.91
CA ASN A 245 2.04 -2.87 23.17
C ASN A 245 2.70 -2.90 21.79
N ILE A 246 3.50 -3.93 21.50
CA ILE A 246 4.20 -4.11 20.23
C ILE A 246 3.59 -5.28 19.49
N CYS A 247 2.89 -4.98 18.39
CA CYS A 247 2.28 -5.94 17.49
C CYS A 247 3.14 -6.11 16.25
N TYR A 248 3.54 -7.35 15.93
CA TYR A 248 4.40 -7.59 14.80
C TYR A 248 4.03 -8.83 14.00
N ILE A 249 4.32 -8.75 12.69
CA ILE A 249 4.26 -9.88 11.77
C ILE A 249 5.69 -10.24 11.39
N ARG A 250 6.06 -11.52 11.51
CA ARG A 250 7.36 -12.02 11.06
C ARG A 250 7.28 -12.39 9.59
N PRO A 251 8.00 -11.70 8.69
CA PRO A 251 8.04 -12.09 7.28
C PRO A 251 8.64 -13.48 7.11
N ILE A 252 8.01 -14.30 6.28
CA ILE A 252 8.49 -15.63 5.92
C ILE A 252 9.17 -15.52 4.55
N ASP A 253 10.29 -16.22 4.36
CA ASP A 253 11.00 -16.32 3.08
C ASP A 253 11.39 -14.96 2.44
N THR A 254 11.75 -13.95 3.26
CA THR A 254 12.25 -12.67 2.77
C THR A 254 13.77 -12.63 2.67
N SER A 255 14.30 -11.95 1.65
CA SER A 255 15.72 -11.57 1.55
C SER A 255 16.00 -10.21 2.18
N ILE A 256 14.95 -9.48 2.59
CA ILE A 256 15.08 -8.16 3.23
C ILE A 256 15.44 -8.36 4.70
N PRO A 257 16.40 -7.59 5.26
CA PRO A 257 16.77 -7.67 6.66
C PRO A 257 15.57 -7.50 7.60
N VAL A 258 15.54 -8.27 8.69
CA VAL A 258 14.47 -8.24 9.70
C VAL A 258 15.04 -7.91 11.08
N SER A 259 14.24 -7.24 11.91
CA SER A 259 14.54 -6.96 13.31
C SER A 259 14.26 -8.18 14.20
N ASN A 260 14.91 -8.22 15.36
CA ASN A 260 14.66 -9.25 16.37
C ASN A 260 13.47 -8.87 17.25
N ALA A 261 12.59 -9.85 17.49
CA ALA A 261 11.46 -9.73 18.41
C ALA A 261 11.09 -11.14 18.94
N PRO A 262 10.60 -11.28 20.20
CA PRO A 262 10.52 -10.23 21.21
C PRO A 262 11.89 -9.88 21.82
N VAL A 263 11.98 -8.73 22.49
CA VAL A 263 13.14 -8.29 23.27
C VAL A 263 12.69 -8.02 24.70
N SER A 264 13.49 -8.38 25.69
CA SER A 264 13.14 -8.17 27.11
C SER A 264 13.28 -6.68 27.47
N ILE A 265 12.15 -6.00 27.66
CA ILE A 265 12.05 -4.61 28.13
C ILE A 265 10.93 -4.56 29.19
N PRO A 266 11.13 -3.89 30.33
CA PRO A 266 10.10 -3.75 31.34
C PRO A 266 8.83 -3.07 30.80
N HIS A 267 7.66 -3.54 31.18
CA HIS A 267 6.35 -3.00 30.82
C HIS A 267 6.00 -3.03 29.32
N VAL A 268 6.68 -3.90 28.53
CA VAL A 268 6.41 -4.09 27.11
C VAL A 268 5.74 -5.44 26.86
N ASN A 269 4.56 -5.40 26.26
CA ASN A 269 3.82 -6.58 25.81
C ASN A 269 4.10 -6.81 24.32
N TRP A 270 4.34 -8.06 23.95
CA TRP A 270 4.67 -8.46 22.59
C TRP A 270 3.61 -9.40 22.03
N TYR A 271 3.11 -9.07 20.84
CA TYR A 271 2.06 -9.80 20.15
C TYR A 271 2.52 -10.16 18.73
N GLN A 272 2.74 -11.43 18.49
CA GLN A 272 3.09 -11.94 17.16
C GLN A 272 1.82 -12.30 16.40
N ASP A 273 1.62 -11.67 15.24
CA ASP A 273 0.49 -11.90 14.32
C ASP A 273 -0.88 -11.97 15.04
N PRO A 274 -1.20 -10.94 15.86
CA PRO A 274 -2.43 -10.96 16.64
C PRO A 274 -3.67 -10.91 15.74
N GLN A 275 -4.66 -11.73 16.06
CA GLN A 275 -5.93 -11.77 15.31
C GLN A 275 -6.84 -10.57 15.66
N ASP A 276 -6.72 -10.04 16.86
CA ASP A 276 -7.52 -8.92 17.35
C ASP A 276 -6.65 -7.67 17.57
N LEU A 277 -6.14 -7.15 16.43
CA LEU A 277 -5.28 -5.98 16.43
C LEU A 277 -5.99 -4.71 16.91
N ASP A 278 -7.30 -4.60 16.64
CA ASP A 278 -8.09 -3.43 17.01
C ASP A 278 -8.28 -3.33 18.52
N THR A 279 -8.53 -4.44 19.20
CA THR A 279 -8.61 -4.49 20.66
C THR A 279 -7.29 -4.06 21.32
N ILE A 280 -6.14 -4.57 20.84
CA ILE A 280 -4.83 -4.18 21.38
C ILE A 280 -4.58 -2.69 21.15
N ARG A 281 -4.93 -2.18 19.96
CA ARG A 281 -4.82 -0.76 19.62
C ARG A 281 -5.69 0.10 20.55
N SER A 282 -6.94 -0.28 20.79
CA SER A 282 -7.86 0.46 21.66
C SER A 282 -7.39 0.56 23.11
N GLN A 283 -6.57 -0.38 23.58
CA GLN A 283 -5.93 -0.37 24.90
C GLN A 283 -4.65 0.50 24.96
N SER A 284 -4.35 1.23 23.90
CA SER A 284 -3.17 2.11 23.80
C SER A 284 -3.61 3.49 23.32
N ASN A 285 -2.80 4.53 23.57
CA ASN A 285 -3.18 5.90 23.20
C ASN A 285 -2.05 6.76 22.62
N ILE A 286 -0.83 6.21 22.53
CA ILE A 286 0.31 6.83 21.85
C ILE A 286 0.76 5.88 20.75
N PHE A 287 0.47 6.20 19.50
CA PHE A 287 0.97 5.44 18.35
C PHE A 287 2.37 5.91 17.97
N VAL A 288 3.26 4.97 17.68
CA VAL A 288 4.65 5.29 17.31
C VAL A 288 4.96 4.69 15.93
N SER A 289 5.27 5.56 14.99
CA SER A 289 5.85 5.15 13.70
C SER A 289 7.36 5.38 13.71
N THR A 290 8.10 4.32 13.41
CA THR A 290 9.57 4.36 13.29
C THR A 290 10.04 4.00 11.89
N SER A 291 9.11 3.88 10.95
CA SER A 291 9.42 3.53 9.55
C SER A 291 10.28 4.62 8.89
N THR A 292 11.23 4.18 8.08
CA THR A 292 12.05 5.08 7.25
C THR A 292 11.39 5.26 5.89
N ASN A 293 11.11 6.52 5.49
CA ASN A 293 10.49 6.85 4.20
C ASN A 293 9.19 6.08 3.92
N GLU A 294 8.30 6.03 4.89
CA GLU A 294 7.00 5.33 4.75
C GLU A 294 6.22 5.90 3.55
N PRO A 295 5.83 5.10 2.56
CA PRO A 295 5.14 5.61 1.35
C PRO A 295 3.82 6.30 1.65
N PHE A 296 3.01 5.73 2.56
CA PHE A 296 1.81 6.33 3.10
C PHE A 296 1.67 6.08 4.60
N GLY A 297 1.72 4.81 5.08
CA GLY A 297 1.54 4.45 6.49
C GLY A 297 0.07 4.37 6.91
N LEU A 298 -0.62 3.31 6.48
CA LEU A 298 -2.00 3.02 6.91
C LEU A 298 -2.15 2.97 8.43
N SER A 299 -1.17 2.41 9.15
CA SER A 299 -1.19 2.34 10.61
C SER A 299 -1.18 3.72 11.29
N ILE A 300 -0.59 4.75 10.65
CA ILE A 300 -0.67 6.13 11.13
C ILE A 300 -2.11 6.65 10.97
N LEU A 301 -2.74 6.40 9.81
CA LEU A 301 -4.13 6.79 9.57
C LEU A 301 -5.08 6.08 10.55
N GLU A 302 -4.91 4.79 10.74
CA GLU A 302 -5.69 4.01 11.71
C GLU A 302 -5.52 4.55 13.14
N ALA A 303 -4.31 4.94 13.53
CA ALA A 303 -4.05 5.52 14.83
C ALA A 303 -4.70 6.91 15.01
N LEU A 304 -4.64 7.77 13.99
CA LEU A 304 -5.36 9.05 13.98
C LEU A 304 -6.88 8.83 14.10
N ALA A 305 -7.42 7.87 13.35
CA ALA A 305 -8.84 7.52 13.36
C ALA A 305 -9.29 6.90 14.70
N ALA A 306 -8.42 6.13 15.36
CA ALA A 306 -8.64 5.62 16.71
C ALA A 306 -8.56 6.71 17.80
N GLY A 307 -8.14 7.92 17.45
CA GLY A 307 -7.93 9.00 18.43
C GLY A 307 -6.72 8.77 19.32
N MET A 308 -5.62 8.32 18.73
CA MET A 308 -4.35 8.21 19.41
C MET A 308 -3.50 9.46 19.15
N CYS A 309 -2.63 9.81 20.09
CA CYS A 309 -1.56 10.76 19.84
C CYS A 309 -0.50 10.08 18.98
N VAL A 310 -0.25 10.56 17.77
CA VAL A 310 0.72 9.94 16.87
C VAL A 310 2.09 10.59 17.02
N VAL A 311 3.13 9.74 17.18
CA VAL A 311 4.54 10.12 17.23
C VAL A 311 5.21 9.60 15.96
N ILE A 312 5.74 10.53 15.13
CA ILE A 312 6.26 10.22 13.78
C ILE A 312 7.65 10.85 13.55
N PRO A 313 8.48 10.27 12.67
CA PRO A 313 9.74 10.91 12.29
C PRO A 313 9.51 12.17 11.44
N GLN A 314 10.41 13.14 11.56
CA GLN A 314 10.48 14.33 10.70
C GLN A 314 11.39 14.03 9.49
N ASP A 315 10.92 13.16 8.58
CA ASP A 315 11.74 12.58 7.50
C ASP A 315 11.33 13.01 6.09
N GLY A 316 10.37 13.94 5.97
CA GLY A 316 9.83 14.39 4.69
C GLY A 316 8.86 13.40 4.02
N SER A 317 8.45 12.33 4.71
CA SER A 317 7.44 11.37 4.24
C SER A 317 6.04 12.00 4.16
N TYR A 318 5.05 11.21 3.71
CA TYR A 318 3.69 11.70 3.52
C TYR A 318 3.11 12.35 4.78
N TRP A 319 3.12 11.65 5.92
CA TRP A 319 2.53 12.16 7.15
C TRP A 319 3.35 13.26 7.81
N ASP A 320 4.68 13.27 7.65
CA ASP A 320 5.49 14.38 8.12
C ASP A 320 5.11 15.71 7.42
N LYS A 321 4.84 15.67 6.11
CA LYS A 321 4.36 16.85 5.35
C LYS A 321 2.93 17.22 5.69
N ARG A 322 2.09 16.25 6.03
CA ARG A 322 0.66 16.45 6.28
C ARG A 322 0.36 16.89 7.70
N LEU A 323 1.11 16.41 8.68
CA LEU A 323 0.88 16.69 10.09
C LEU A 323 1.81 17.80 10.61
N ILE A 324 1.35 18.51 11.63
CA ILE A 324 2.05 19.65 12.24
C ILE A 324 2.41 19.28 13.68
N HIS A 325 3.71 19.40 14.01
CA HIS A 325 4.22 19.15 15.34
C HIS A 325 3.47 19.97 16.40
N ASN A 326 3.14 19.35 17.53
CA ASN A 326 2.39 19.93 18.65
C ASN A 326 0.97 20.45 18.31
N LYS A 327 0.47 20.20 17.09
CA LYS A 327 -0.91 20.50 16.71
C LYS A 327 -1.72 19.20 16.57
N ASN A 328 -1.29 18.25 15.73
CA ASN A 328 -1.99 17.00 15.49
C ASN A 328 -1.06 15.76 15.49
N CYS A 329 0.20 15.95 15.83
CA CYS A 329 1.19 14.89 16.05
C CYS A 329 2.33 15.42 16.93
N ILE A 330 3.19 14.50 17.39
CA ILE A 330 4.49 14.81 17.94
C ILE A 330 5.54 14.28 16.96
N LYS A 331 6.55 15.10 16.62
CA LYS A 331 7.63 14.72 15.70
C LYS A 331 8.93 14.54 16.45
N TYR A 332 9.76 13.61 15.95
CA TYR A 332 11.11 13.36 16.46
C TYR A 332 12.11 13.31 15.31
N GLN A 333 13.42 13.44 15.61
CA GLN A 333 14.48 13.37 14.60
C GLN A 333 14.65 11.92 14.12
N PRO A 334 14.63 11.66 12.79
CA PRO A 334 14.74 10.31 12.24
C PRO A 334 16.02 9.61 12.69
N ASN A 335 15.95 8.31 12.95
CA ASN A 335 17.07 7.46 13.36
C ASN A 335 17.77 7.89 14.66
N ASP A 336 17.13 8.70 15.49
CA ASP A 336 17.63 9.14 16.79
C ASP A 336 16.79 8.56 17.94
N PRO A 337 17.26 7.54 18.66
CA PRO A 337 16.53 6.94 19.76
C PRO A 337 16.36 7.85 20.96
N ASN A 338 17.27 8.84 21.17
CA ASN A 338 17.11 9.82 22.25
C ASN A 338 15.98 10.80 21.91
N SER A 339 15.97 11.32 20.68
CA SER A 339 14.88 12.20 20.22
C SER A 339 13.53 11.48 20.27
N LEU A 340 13.46 10.20 19.92
CA LEU A 340 12.23 9.41 20.04
C LEU A 340 11.85 9.22 21.53
N CYS A 341 12.80 8.90 22.39
CA CYS A 341 12.58 8.77 23.84
C CYS A 341 11.98 10.07 24.41
N ASP A 342 12.59 11.22 24.10
CA ASP A 342 12.10 12.53 24.57
C ASP A 342 10.68 12.81 24.06
N ALA A 343 10.37 12.51 22.80
CA ALA A 343 9.05 12.66 22.21
C ALA A 343 8.00 11.78 22.92
N LEU A 344 8.34 10.53 23.27
CA LEU A 344 7.45 9.62 24.00
C LEU A 344 7.20 10.11 25.43
N LEU A 345 8.24 10.54 26.14
CA LEU A 345 8.11 11.09 27.49
C LEU A 345 7.32 12.39 27.50
N TYR A 346 7.52 13.24 26.47
CA TYR A 346 6.74 14.45 26.28
C TYR A 346 5.27 14.16 26.04
N ALA A 347 4.93 13.22 25.15
CA ALA A 347 3.57 12.76 24.89
C ALA A 347 2.90 12.23 26.18
N ALA A 348 3.65 11.52 27.01
CA ALA A 348 3.14 10.94 28.24
C ALA A 348 2.97 11.94 29.40
N LYS A 349 3.62 13.10 29.36
CA LYS A 349 3.64 14.12 30.43
C LYS A 349 2.70 15.27 30.18
N ASP A 350 2.67 15.82 28.98
CA ASP A 350 1.93 17.03 28.60
C ASP A 350 0.51 16.66 28.17
N LYS A 351 -0.41 16.63 29.15
CA LYS A 351 -1.81 16.26 28.91
C LYS A 351 -2.54 17.21 27.96
N GLU A 352 -2.26 18.52 28.02
CA GLU A 352 -2.93 19.50 27.17
C GLU A 352 -2.54 19.29 25.70
N ASN A 353 -1.23 19.22 25.42
CA ASN A 353 -0.73 18.94 24.09
C ASN A 353 -1.18 17.56 23.57
N PHE A 354 -1.21 16.57 24.45
CA PHE A 354 -1.70 15.22 24.13
C PHE A 354 -3.15 15.25 23.62
N HIS A 355 -4.07 15.87 24.38
CA HIS A 355 -5.47 15.96 23.99
C HIS A 355 -5.66 16.81 22.73
N ARG A 356 -4.90 17.88 22.55
CA ARG A 356 -4.90 18.69 21.34
C ARG A 356 -4.48 17.89 20.11
N CYS A 357 -3.42 17.09 20.23
CA CYS A 357 -2.95 16.23 19.13
C CYS A 357 -4.00 15.19 18.75
N ILE A 358 -4.67 14.57 19.72
CA ILE A 358 -5.75 13.61 19.49
C ILE A 358 -6.92 14.27 18.76
N HIS A 359 -7.42 15.39 19.29
CA HIS A 359 -8.58 16.08 18.71
C HIS A 359 -8.33 16.48 17.25
N ASN A 360 -7.25 17.20 17.00
CA ASN A 360 -6.93 17.64 15.65
C ASN A 360 -6.47 16.48 14.73
N GLY A 361 -5.92 15.40 15.30
CA GLY A 361 -5.58 14.18 14.56
C GLY A 361 -6.82 13.48 14.03
N LEU A 362 -7.89 13.43 14.81
CA LEU A 362 -9.18 12.89 14.38
C LEU A 362 -9.80 13.69 13.24
N GLU A 363 -9.73 15.01 13.29
CA GLU A 363 -10.21 15.87 12.21
C GLU A 363 -9.46 15.56 10.91
N VAL A 364 -8.13 15.37 10.99
CA VAL A 364 -7.33 14.96 9.84
C VAL A 364 -7.79 13.61 9.31
N ALA A 365 -8.03 12.62 10.19
CA ALA A 365 -8.46 11.28 9.76
C ALA A 365 -9.78 11.30 8.98
N GLN A 366 -10.73 12.19 9.33
CA GLN A 366 -12.02 12.33 8.64
C GLN A 366 -11.88 12.69 7.15
N GLU A 367 -10.77 13.30 6.76
CA GLU A 367 -10.50 13.60 5.36
C GLU A 367 -10.11 12.37 4.54
N TYR A 368 -9.86 11.22 5.19
CA TYR A 368 -9.35 9.99 4.56
C TYR A 368 -10.40 8.88 4.51
N LYS A 369 -11.66 9.23 4.29
CA LYS A 369 -12.70 8.24 4.01
C LYS A 369 -12.44 7.55 2.66
N ALA A 370 -12.46 6.23 2.64
CA ALA A 370 -12.13 5.42 1.46
C ALA A 370 -13.04 5.77 0.27
N GLU A 371 -14.33 6.02 0.53
CA GLU A 371 -15.34 6.37 -0.46
C GLU A 371 -14.96 7.62 -1.26
N GLN A 372 -14.24 8.55 -0.65
CA GLN A 372 -13.75 9.77 -1.31
C GLN A 372 -12.38 9.55 -1.93
N ARG A 373 -11.48 8.83 -1.24
CA ARG A 373 -10.07 8.67 -1.66
C ARG A 373 -9.89 7.72 -2.83
N TYR A 374 -10.78 6.75 -2.98
CA TYR A 374 -10.77 5.80 -4.10
C TYR A 374 -11.79 6.10 -5.20
N LEU A 375 -12.50 7.24 -5.13
CA LEU A 375 -13.60 7.57 -6.06
C LEU A 375 -13.20 7.46 -7.54
N ASP A 376 -12.04 8.01 -7.93
CA ASP A 376 -11.57 7.96 -9.32
C ASP A 376 -11.24 6.52 -9.76
N PHE A 377 -10.69 5.72 -8.84
CA PHE A 377 -10.42 4.31 -9.09
C PHE A 377 -11.73 3.53 -9.25
N VAL A 378 -12.66 3.70 -8.33
CA VAL A 378 -14.00 3.06 -8.38
C VAL A 378 -14.73 3.44 -9.67
N ASN A 379 -14.76 4.73 -10.01
CA ASN A 379 -15.38 5.19 -11.26
C ASN A 379 -14.72 4.56 -12.50
N THR A 380 -13.40 4.34 -12.46
CA THR A 380 -12.69 3.66 -13.55
C THR A 380 -13.11 2.20 -13.68
N ILE A 381 -13.32 1.51 -12.55
CA ILE A 381 -13.75 0.11 -12.53
C ILE A 381 -15.24 -0.01 -12.91
N ASP A 382 -16.09 0.85 -12.39
CA ASP A 382 -17.55 0.81 -12.62
C ASP A 382 -17.98 1.37 -13.98
N SER A 383 -17.06 2.06 -14.71
CA SER A 383 -17.34 2.56 -16.07
C SER A 383 -17.27 1.43 -17.08
N ASN A 384 -18.28 1.37 -17.96
CA ASN A 384 -18.35 0.37 -19.02
C ASN A 384 -17.20 0.58 -20.04
N PRO A 385 -16.32 -0.40 -20.30
CA PRO A 385 -15.25 -0.28 -21.28
C PRO A 385 -15.77 -0.06 -22.72
N TYR A 386 -16.99 -0.48 -23.03
CA TYR A 386 -17.59 -0.30 -24.36
C TYR A 386 -17.95 1.15 -24.72
N LEU A 387 -17.97 2.07 -23.76
CA LEU A 387 -18.08 3.51 -24.05
C LEU A 387 -16.80 4.11 -24.64
N LYS A 388 -15.70 3.36 -24.69
CA LYS A 388 -14.42 3.77 -25.30
C LYS A 388 -14.46 3.86 -26.85
N MET A 389 -15.43 3.26 -27.52
CA MET A 389 -15.51 3.31 -29.01
C MET A 389 -15.84 4.70 -29.58
N ALA A 390 -16.11 5.69 -28.72
CA ALA A 390 -16.38 7.08 -29.11
C ALA A 390 -15.22 8.05 -28.79
N ARG A 391 -14.02 7.57 -28.44
CA ARG A 391 -12.88 8.43 -28.13
C ARG A 391 -11.98 8.61 -29.35
N GLU A 392 -11.62 9.87 -29.60
CA GLU A 392 -10.68 10.32 -30.63
C GLU A 392 -9.37 9.53 -30.62
N PRO A 393 -8.72 9.34 -31.77
CA PRO A 393 -7.47 8.62 -31.87
C PRO A 393 -6.40 9.29 -31.01
N ASN A 394 -5.77 8.51 -30.14
CA ASN A 394 -4.68 8.97 -29.28
C ASN A 394 -3.50 9.42 -30.18
N PRO A 395 -3.13 10.71 -30.18
CA PRO A 395 -2.08 11.24 -31.08
C PRO A 395 -0.69 10.66 -30.79
N LEU A 396 -0.52 9.85 -29.75
CA LEU A 396 0.75 9.22 -29.34
C LEU A 396 0.93 7.77 -29.87
N LYS A 397 0.03 7.30 -30.75
CA LYS A 397 0.14 5.95 -31.37
C LYS A 397 0.74 5.94 -32.78
N GLN A 398 1.28 7.06 -33.25
CA GLN A 398 2.07 7.11 -34.48
C GLN A 398 3.57 7.05 -34.21
#